data_da934da8964d8e95012c59fdc5c6c6b3
#
_entry.id   da934da8964d8e95012c59fdc5c6c6b3
#
_cell.length_a   1.000
_cell.length_b   1.000
_cell.length_c   1.000
_cell.angle_alpha   90.00
_cell.angle_beta   90.00
_cell.angle_gamma   90.00
#
_symmetry.space_group_name_H-M   'P 1'
#
loop_
_entity.id
_entity.type
_entity.pdbx_description
1 polymer ?
#
loop_
_entity_poly.entity_id
_entity_poly.type
_entity_poly.pdbx_seq_one_letter_code
_entity_poly.pdbx_strand_id
1 'polypeptide(L)' 'MKGYYVTAGYMGLVNDEYILFANEQEYQEYMEE' A
#
# COMPACT_ATOMS: atom_id res chain seq x y z
N MET A 1 -2.09 -7.62 -6.10
CA MET A 1 -1.62 -6.69 -5.06
C MET A 1 -2.29 -7.01 -3.75
N LYS A 2 -1.55 -6.89 -2.68
CA LYS A 2 -2.07 -7.23 -1.36
C LYS A 2 -1.93 -6.06 -0.41
N GLY A 3 -3.00 -5.81 0.33
CA GLY A 3 -2.97 -4.72 1.29
C GLY A 3 -4.28 -4.62 2.02
N TYR A 4 -4.34 -3.68 2.95
CA TYR A 4 -5.56 -3.49 3.73
C TYR A 4 -5.57 -2.06 4.26
N TYR A 5 -6.79 -1.57 4.53
CA TYR A 5 -6.95 -0.22 5.05
C TYR A 5 -6.72 -0.20 6.55
N VAL A 6 -6.10 0.85 7.02
CA VAL A 6 -5.92 1.08 8.45
C VAL A 6 -6.32 2.51 8.74
N THR A 7 -6.36 2.85 10.03
CA THR A 7 -6.76 4.20 10.42
C THR A 7 -5.85 5.26 9.81
N ALA A 8 -4.56 4.97 9.73
CA ALA A 8 -3.58 5.94 9.24
C ALA A 8 -3.51 6.01 7.72
N GLY A 9 -4.11 5.04 7.01
CA GLY A 9 -4.05 5.04 5.56
C GLY A 9 -4.22 3.65 5.00
N TYR A 10 -3.32 3.26 4.12
CA TYR A 10 -3.40 1.95 3.47
C TYR A 10 -2.06 1.26 3.57
N MET A 11 -2.08 0.04 4.10
CA MET A 11 -0.85 -0.76 4.20
C MET A 11 -0.75 -1.64 2.97
N GLY A 12 0.28 -1.42 2.17
CA GLY A 12 0.49 -2.20 0.95
C GLY A 12 1.70 -3.10 1.08
N LEU A 13 1.57 -4.33 0.61
CA LEU A 13 2.66 -5.30 0.69
C LEU A 13 3.66 -5.04 -0.43
N VAL A 14 4.91 -4.81 -0.06
CA VAL A 14 6.00 -4.57 -1.01
C VAL A 14 7.19 -5.39 -0.58
N ASN A 15 7.63 -6.31 -1.45
CA ASN A 15 8.82 -7.13 -1.17
C ASN A 15 8.75 -7.78 0.21
N ASP A 16 7.61 -8.40 0.50
CA ASP A 16 7.42 -9.14 1.73
C ASP A 16 7.33 -8.28 2.98
N GLU A 17 7.08 -6.98 2.83
CA GLU A 17 6.86 -6.16 4.00
C GLU A 17 5.79 -5.13 3.67
N TYR A 18 5.08 -4.68 4.69
CA TYR A 18 4.00 -3.73 4.50
C TYR A 18 4.52 -2.31 4.67
N ILE A 19 4.11 -1.44 3.76
CA ILE A 19 4.49 -0.04 3.80
C ILE A 19 3.21 0.79 3.86
N LEU A 20 3.22 1.84 4.68
CA LEU A 20 2.06 2.68 4.84
C LEU A 20 1.97 3.69 3.70
N PHE A 21 0.83 3.70 3.02
CA PHE A 21 0.55 4.66 1.97
C PHE A 21 -0.65 5.51 2.39
N ALA A 22 -0.80 6.66 1.74
CA ALA A 22 -1.91 7.54 2.05
C ALA A 22 -3.25 6.89 1.70
N ASN A 23 -3.27 6.14 0.59
CA ASN A 23 -4.47 5.43 0.17
C ASN A 23 -4.08 4.34 -0.81
N GLU A 24 -5.07 3.57 -1.26
CA GLU A 24 -4.79 2.46 -2.17
C GLU A 24 -4.24 2.94 -3.51
N GLN A 25 -4.69 4.08 -3.96
CA GLN A 25 -4.22 4.60 -5.23
C GLN A 25 -2.72 4.87 -5.19
N GLU A 26 -2.23 5.40 -4.08
CA GLU A 26 -0.81 5.62 -3.91
C GLU A 26 -0.04 4.32 -4.01
N TYR A 27 -0.58 3.28 -3.38
CA TYR A 27 0.05 1.98 -3.43
C TYR A 27 0.08 1.44 -4.85
N GLN A 28 -1.04 1.56 -5.57
CA GLN A 28 -1.10 1.07 -6.94
C GLN A 28 -0.11 1.80 -7.84
N GLU A 29 0.00 3.10 -7.68
CA GLU A 29 0.94 3.87 -8.47
C GLU A 29 2.37 3.48 -8.16
N TYR A 30 2.63 3.20 -6.92
CA TYR A 30 3.95 2.76 -6.50
C TYR A 30 4.32 1.43 -7.14
N MET A 31 3.36 0.50 -7.16
CA MET A 31 3.61 -0.84 -7.67
C MET A 31 3.58 -0.90 -9.19
N GLU A 32 2.99 0.09 -9.81
CA GLU A 32 2.82 0.11 -11.24
C GLU A 32 4.11 0.35 -11.99
N GLU A 33 5.05 0.92 -11.35
CA GLU A 33 6.34 1.22 -11.94
C GLU A 33 7.01 0.02 -12.62
#